data_22888039fbc3fa3220df0add03a77651
#
_entry.id   22888039fbc3fa3220df0add03a77651
#
_cell.length_a   1.000
_cell.length_b   1.000
_cell.length_c   1.000
_cell.angle_alpha   90.00
_cell.angle_beta   90.00
_cell.angle_gamma   90.00
#
_symmetry.space_group_name_H-M   'P 1'
#
loop_
_entity.id
_entity.type
_entity.pdbx_description
1 polymer ?
#
loop_
_entity_poly.entity_id
_entity_poly.type
_entity_poly.pdbx_seq_one_letter_code
_entity_poly.pdbx_strand_id
1 'polypeptide(L)'
;KFSVSMQHYTFAVKAFVEVVKAVGMDEYEFAVHETQTNQVIENVRNMKSELGILFLSKFNEAVLQKLFKENDVIFEELFTCDTYVYLWKGHPLADKEEITLEELREYPCLSFEQGGYNSFYFAEEVLSTYEYKRLIKADDRATLLNLMVGLNGYTLCSGIICEELNGSD
;
A
#
# COMPACT_ATOMS: atom_id res chain seq x y z
N LYS A 1 22.05 11.81 -4.91
CA LYS A 1 21.07 10.82 -5.39
C LYS A 1 20.45 10.07 -4.21
N PHE A 2 19.14 9.97 -4.16
CA PHE A 2 18.41 9.28 -3.10
C PHE A 2 17.15 8.63 -3.70
N SER A 3 16.87 7.38 -3.34
CA SER A 3 15.76 6.61 -3.90
C SER A 3 15.04 5.82 -2.82
N VAL A 4 13.70 5.81 -2.89
CA VAL A 4 12.84 5.06 -1.99
C VAL A 4 11.92 4.16 -2.81
N SER A 5 11.80 2.91 -2.41
CA SER A 5 10.80 1.99 -2.94
C SER A 5 9.74 1.73 -1.88
N MET A 6 8.50 1.64 -2.28
CA MET A 6 7.37 1.46 -1.35
C MET A 6 6.25 0.68 -1.99
N GLN A 7 5.43 0.09 -1.14
CA GLN A 7 4.09 -0.33 -1.54
C GLN A 7 3.26 0.94 -1.81
N HIS A 8 1.98 0.82 -2.09
CA HIS A 8 1.17 1.95 -2.57
C HIS A 8 0.63 2.79 -1.40
N TYR A 9 1.47 3.69 -0.87
CA TYR A 9 1.15 4.52 0.30
C TYR A 9 1.27 6.01 0.03
N THR A 10 0.17 6.73 0.09
CA THR A 10 0.18 8.20 -0.06
C THR A 10 0.91 8.90 1.08
N PHE A 11 0.82 8.38 2.32
CA PHE A 11 1.53 8.98 3.45
C PHE A 11 3.05 8.97 3.25
N ALA A 12 3.57 7.91 2.65
CA ALA A 12 5.00 7.79 2.38
C ALA A 12 5.44 8.74 1.26
N VAL A 13 4.60 8.93 0.24
CA VAL A 13 4.84 9.93 -0.81
C VAL A 13 4.85 11.34 -0.20
N LYS A 14 3.91 11.65 0.69
CA LYS A 14 3.88 12.93 1.38
C LYS A 14 5.15 13.17 2.20
N ALA A 15 5.59 12.18 2.95
CA ALA A 15 6.84 12.24 3.70
C ALA A 15 8.04 12.49 2.78
N PHE A 16 8.07 11.83 1.63
CA PHE A 16 9.11 12.04 0.63
C PHE A 16 9.12 13.47 0.09
N VAL A 17 7.95 14.04 -0.19
CA VAL A 17 7.83 15.44 -0.60
C VAL A 17 8.45 16.37 0.44
N GLU A 18 8.19 16.15 1.72
CA GLU A 18 8.76 16.95 2.80
C GLU A 18 10.29 16.81 2.88
N VAL A 19 10.82 15.62 2.64
CA VAL A 19 12.28 15.40 2.57
C VAL A 19 12.89 16.22 1.43
N VAL A 20 12.28 16.18 0.24
CA VAL A 20 12.77 16.94 -0.92
C VAL A 20 12.79 18.45 -0.61
N LYS A 21 11.72 18.95 -0.01
CA LYS A 21 11.64 20.39 0.39
C LYS A 21 12.70 20.75 1.43
N ALA A 22 12.96 19.86 2.38
CA ALA A 22 13.92 20.10 3.46
C ALA A 22 15.37 20.10 3.01
N VAL A 23 15.70 19.36 1.97
CA VAL A 23 17.06 19.26 1.43
C VAL A 23 17.55 20.61 0.90
N GLY A 24 16.68 21.40 0.25
CA GLY A 24 16.97 22.78 -0.16
C GLY A 24 18.18 22.95 -1.06
N MET A 25 18.57 21.94 -1.82
CA MET A 25 19.69 22.00 -2.75
C MET A 25 19.22 22.41 -4.14
N ASP A 26 20.05 23.14 -4.85
CA ASP A 26 19.76 23.57 -6.23
C ASP A 26 19.77 22.38 -7.19
N GLU A 27 20.62 21.38 -6.91
CA GLU A 27 20.73 20.19 -7.73
C GLU A 27 20.50 18.93 -6.89
N TYR A 28 19.59 18.07 -7.34
CA TYR A 28 19.35 16.77 -6.73
C TYR A 28 18.80 15.79 -7.77
N GLU A 29 18.98 14.52 -7.47
CA GLU A 29 18.32 13.42 -8.20
C GLU A 29 17.68 12.51 -7.17
N PHE A 30 16.35 12.52 -7.14
CA PHE A 30 15.55 11.66 -6.27
C PHE A 30 14.66 10.74 -7.10
N ALA A 31 14.36 9.57 -6.58
CA ALA A 31 13.44 8.63 -7.20
C ALA A 31 12.53 7.98 -6.18
N VAL A 32 11.27 7.82 -6.55
CA VAL A 32 10.27 7.08 -5.77
C VAL A 32 9.71 5.98 -6.67
N HIS A 33 9.71 4.76 -6.15
CA HIS A 33 9.15 3.61 -6.85
C HIS A 33 8.01 3.03 -6.02
N GLU A 34 6.77 3.21 -6.46
CA GLU A 34 5.63 2.46 -5.93
C GLU A 34 5.55 1.15 -6.71
N THR A 35 5.68 0.03 -6.02
CA THR A 35 5.82 -1.25 -6.70
C THR A 35 5.36 -2.42 -5.82
N GLN A 36 5.46 -3.62 -6.36
CA GLN A 36 5.10 -4.85 -5.68
C GLN A 36 6.01 -5.12 -4.48
N THR A 37 5.48 -5.82 -3.48
CA THR A 37 6.20 -6.16 -2.24
C THR A 37 7.59 -6.77 -2.50
N ASN A 38 7.65 -7.76 -3.38
CA ASN A 38 8.92 -8.39 -3.72
C ASN A 38 9.91 -7.42 -4.35
N GLN A 39 9.44 -6.53 -5.22
CA GLN A 39 10.28 -5.55 -5.88
C GLN A 39 10.83 -4.51 -4.91
N VAL A 40 10.06 -4.14 -3.88
CA VAL A 40 10.56 -3.26 -2.81
C VAL A 40 11.77 -3.91 -2.14
N ILE A 41 11.68 -5.17 -1.76
CA ILE A 41 12.76 -5.90 -1.11
C ILE A 41 14.00 -6.00 -2.03
N GLU A 42 13.80 -6.37 -3.29
CA GLU A 42 14.89 -6.46 -4.26
C GLU A 42 15.58 -5.13 -4.52
N ASN A 43 14.81 -4.04 -4.60
CA ASN A 43 15.38 -2.72 -4.84
C ASN A 43 16.29 -2.27 -3.70
N VAL A 44 15.94 -2.60 -2.47
CA VAL A 44 16.79 -2.32 -1.30
C VAL A 44 18.01 -3.23 -1.30
N ARG A 45 17.81 -4.52 -1.52
CA ARG A 45 18.92 -5.49 -1.59
C ARG A 45 19.97 -5.09 -2.62
N ASN A 46 19.52 -4.69 -3.81
CA ASN A 46 20.39 -4.36 -4.93
C ASN A 46 20.87 -2.91 -4.92
N MET A 47 20.61 -2.18 -3.84
CA MET A 47 20.99 -0.78 -3.68
C MET A 47 20.41 0.15 -4.75
N LYS A 48 19.33 -0.26 -5.41
CA LYS A 48 18.56 0.60 -6.30
C LYS A 48 17.79 1.64 -5.51
N SER A 49 17.39 1.30 -4.29
CA SER A 49 16.78 2.21 -3.33
C SER A 49 17.50 2.10 -1.99
N GLU A 50 17.70 3.22 -1.34
CA GLU A 50 18.31 3.29 0.00
C GLU A 50 17.34 2.82 1.07
N LEU A 51 16.04 3.03 0.86
CA LEU A 51 14.99 2.64 1.80
C LEU A 51 13.85 1.92 1.07
N GLY A 52 13.23 0.99 1.79
CA GLY A 52 11.98 0.37 1.39
C GLY A 52 10.91 0.62 2.45
N ILE A 53 9.67 0.84 2.04
CA ILE A 53 8.54 0.99 2.95
C ILE A 53 7.49 -0.04 2.60
N LEU A 54 7.17 -0.90 3.57
CA LEU A 54 6.15 -1.92 3.42
C LEU A 54 5.50 -2.22 4.77
N PHE A 55 4.45 -3.06 4.76
CA PHE A 55 3.76 -3.38 5.98
C PHE A 55 3.96 -4.84 6.41
N LEU A 56 3.95 -5.06 7.72
CA LEU A 56 3.91 -6.38 8.32
C LEU A 56 2.63 -6.53 9.14
N SER A 57 2.07 -7.73 9.09
CA SER A 57 0.98 -8.16 9.95
C SER A 57 1.39 -9.44 10.67
N LYS A 58 0.61 -9.85 11.65
CA LYS A 58 0.86 -11.13 12.33
C LYS A 58 0.85 -12.32 11.36
N PHE A 59 0.12 -12.18 10.26
CA PHE A 59 0.02 -13.23 9.25
C PHE A 59 1.30 -13.36 8.41
N ASN A 60 1.88 -12.24 7.95
CA ASN A 60 3.02 -12.27 7.01
C ASN A 60 4.38 -12.07 7.66
N GLU A 61 4.42 -11.68 8.93
CA GLU A 61 5.65 -11.27 9.62
C GLU A 61 6.76 -12.32 9.55
N ALA A 62 6.47 -13.57 9.89
CA ALA A 62 7.49 -14.62 9.90
C ALA A 62 8.10 -14.85 8.52
N VAL A 63 7.28 -14.85 7.47
CA VAL A 63 7.72 -15.06 6.10
C VAL A 63 8.56 -13.88 5.61
N LEU A 64 8.10 -12.66 5.83
CA LEU A 64 8.81 -11.46 5.38
C LEU A 64 10.09 -11.21 6.16
N GLN A 65 10.11 -11.46 7.47
CA GLN A 65 11.34 -11.36 8.27
C GLN A 65 12.41 -12.33 7.80
N LYS A 66 12.03 -13.54 7.43
CA LYS A 66 12.95 -14.50 6.83
C LYS A 66 13.52 -13.99 5.52
N LEU A 67 12.69 -13.41 4.66
CA LEU A 67 13.13 -12.82 3.40
C LEU A 67 14.07 -11.64 3.61
N PHE A 68 13.79 -10.79 4.59
CA PHE A 68 14.68 -9.67 4.93
C PHE A 68 16.07 -10.19 5.31
N LYS A 69 16.11 -11.21 6.17
CA LYS A 69 17.36 -11.82 6.60
C LYS A 69 18.12 -12.45 5.43
N GLU A 70 17.44 -13.17 4.55
CA GLU A 70 18.03 -13.79 3.37
C GLU A 70 18.55 -12.77 2.36
N ASN A 71 18.00 -11.56 2.37
CA ASN A 71 18.39 -10.46 1.47
C ASN A 71 19.29 -9.41 2.14
N ASP A 72 19.77 -9.67 3.35
CA ASP A 72 20.60 -8.73 4.11
C ASP A 72 19.94 -7.36 4.32
N VAL A 73 18.63 -7.36 4.54
CA VAL A 73 17.83 -6.16 4.77
C VAL A 73 17.35 -6.15 6.22
N ILE A 74 17.41 -4.98 6.84
CA ILE A 74 16.95 -4.77 8.23
C ILE A 74 15.61 -4.07 8.21
N PHE A 75 14.65 -4.59 8.96
CA PHE A 75 13.33 -3.97 9.14
C PHE A 75 13.28 -3.19 10.45
N GLU A 76 12.80 -1.95 10.37
CA GLU A 76 12.52 -1.10 11.52
C GLU A 76 11.06 -0.67 11.48
N GLU A 77 10.35 -0.84 12.59
CA GLU A 77 8.96 -0.44 12.71
C GLU A 77 8.84 1.09 12.79
N LEU A 78 8.00 1.67 11.93
CA LEU A 78 7.69 3.10 11.98
C LEU A 78 6.49 3.36 12.91
N PHE A 79 5.40 2.64 12.70
CA PHE A 79 4.18 2.75 13.52
C PHE A 79 3.29 1.53 13.25
N THR A 80 2.28 1.37 14.11
CA THR A 80 1.25 0.34 13.99
C THR A 80 -0.10 0.98 13.77
N CYS A 81 -0.91 0.43 12.88
CA CYS A 81 -2.24 0.93 12.54
C CYS A 81 -3.30 -0.16 12.65
N ASP A 82 -4.54 0.26 12.91
CA ASP A 82 -5.70 -0.60 12.75
C ASP A 82 -6.10 -0.72 11.28
N THR A 83 -7.03 -1.62 10.99
CA THR A 83 -7.56 -1.82 9.66
C THR A 83 -8.81 -0.98 9.45
N TYR A 84 -8.89 -0.29 8.33
CA TYR A 84 -10.02 0.55 7.94
C TYR A 84 -10.47 0.18 6.54
N VAL A 85 -11.74 0.47 6.24
CA VAL A 85 -12.30 0.34 4.90
C VAL A 85 -12.14 1.67 4.18
N TYR A 86 -11.53 1.64 3.00
CA TYR A 86 -11.42 2.81 2.15
C TYR A 86 -12.51 2.77 1.08
N LEU A 87 -13.38 3.78 1.10
CA LEU A 87 -14.49 3.97 0.17
C LEU A 87 -14.42 5.36 -0.42
N TRP A 88 -14.97 5.53 -1.66
CA TRP A 88 -15.20 6.88 -2.14
C TRP A 88 -16.42 7.49 -1.44
N LYS A 89 -16.52 8.82 -1.40
CA LYS A 89 -17.57 9.53 -0.65
C LYS A 89 -19.00 9.23 -1.12
N GLY A 90 -19.17 8.82 -2.38
CA GLY A 90 -20.48 8.47 -2.96
C GLY A 90 -20.87 6.99 -2.80
N HIS A 91 -20.03 6.19 -2.15
CA HIS A 91 -20.35 4.78 -1.91
C HIS A 91 -21.60 4.65 -1.02
N PRO A 92 -22.50 3.66 -1.29
CA PRO A 92 -23.70 3.46 -0.48
C PRO A 92 -23.45 3.26 1.03
N LEU A 93 -22.27 2.80 1.43
CA LEU A 93 -21.90 2.59 2.83
C LEU A 93 -21.03 3.72 3.40
N ALA A 94 -20.78 4.79 2.65
CA ALA A 94 -19.82 5.83 3.03
C ALA A 94 -20.17 6.57 4.32
N ASP A 95 -21.46 6.69 4.66
CA ASP A 95 -21.93 7.42 5.85
C ASP A 95 -21.97 6.56 7.11
N LYS A 96 -21.63 5.28 7.02
CA LYS A 96 -21.65 4.38 8.17
C LYS A 96 -20.37 4.55 9.00
N GLU A 97 -20.52 4.62 10.33
CA GLU A 97 -19.38 4.69 11.25
C GLU A 97 -18.62 3.36 11.33
N GLU A 98 -19.36 2.26 11.24
CA GLU A 98 -18.80 0.90 11.26
C GLU A 98 -19.32 0.12 10.06
N ILE A 99 -18.44 -0.62 9.41
CA ILE A 99 -18.77 -1.45 8.25
C ILE A 99 -18.26 -2.85 8.50
N THR A 100 -19.11 -3.84 8.30
CA THR A 100 -18.76 -5.26 8.46
C THR A 100 -18.37 -5.86 7.12
N LEU A 101 -17.60 -6.95 7.15
CA LEU A 101 -17.25 -7.70 5.94
C LEU A 101 -18.49 -8.25 5.24
N GLU A 102 -19.54 -8.60 6.00
CA GLU A 102 -20.80 -9.07 5.43
C GLU A 102 -21.48 -8.00 4.57
N GLU A 103 -21.49 -6.75 5.04
CA GLU A 103 -22.04 -5.62 4.28
C GLU A 103 -21.26 -5.36 2.99
N LEU A 104 -19.96 -5.65 2.98
CA LEU A 104 -19.07 -5.44 1.84
C LEU A 104 -19.17 -6.53 0.77
N ARG A 105 -19.81 -7.67 1.05
CA ARG A 105 -19.83 -8.84 0.14
C ARG A 105 -20.40 -8.54 -1.24
N GLU A 106 -21.31 -7.60 -1.35
CA GLU A 106 -21.94 -7.23 -2.61
C GLU A 106 -21.09 -6.26 -3.46
N TYR A 107 -20.00 -5.78 -2.91
CA TYR A 107 -19.10 -4.83 -3.57
C TYR A 107 -17.76 -5.45 -3.91
N PRO A 108 -17.11 -5.02 -5.01
CA PRO A 108 -15.78 -5.57 -5.34
C PRO A 108 -14.72 -5.15 -4.32
N CYS A 109 -13.95 -6.13 -3.85
CA CYS A 109 -12.73 -5.87 -3.10
C CYS A 109 -11.61 -5.58 -4.10
N LEU A 110 -10.89 -4.49 -3.89
CA LEU A 110 -9.80 -4.07 -4.76
C LEU A 110 -8.47 -4.30 -4.05
N SER A 111 -7.53 -4.90 -4.75
CA SER A 111 -6.20 -5.15 -4.23
C SER A 111 -5.14 -4.89 -5.28
N PHE A 112 -3.89 -4.75 -4.86
CA PHE A 112 -2.77 -4.58 -5.77
C PHE A 112 -2.22 -5.93 -6.22
N GLU A 113 -1.95 -6.03 -7.53
CA GLU A 113 -1.35 -7.21 -8.13
C GLU A 113 0.09 -7.40 -7.66
N GLN A 114 0.47 -8.62 -7.32
CA GLN A 114 1.82 -8.95 -6.86
C GLN A 114 2.63 -9.78 -7.88
N GLY A 115 2.12 -9.91 -9.10
CA GLY A 115 2.83 -10.57 -10.20
C GLY A 115 3.13 -12.04 -9.93
N GLY A 116 4.36 -12.47 -10.23
CA GLY A 116 4.82 -13.84 -10.01
C GLY A 116 4.93 -14.24 -8.54
N TYR A 117 4.88 -13.29 -7.61
CA TYR A 117 4.90 -13.51 -6.16
C TYR A 117 3.50 -13.36 -5.57
N ASN A 118 2.53 -13.93 -6.24
CA ASN A 118 1.11 -13.80 -5.92
C ASN A 118 0.69 -14.75 -4.80
N SER A 119 1.36 -14.69 -3.66
CA SER A 119 0.94 -15.38 -2.45
C SER A 119 0.32 -14.40 -1.47
N PHE A 120 -0.51 -14.91 -0.54
CA PHE A 120 -1.14 -14.08 0.48
C PHE A 120 -0.14 -13.32 1.36
N TYR A 121 1.08 -13.85 1.52
CA TYR A 121 2.13 -13.22 2.32
C TYR A 121 2.69 -11.95 1.69
N PHE A 122 2.60 -11.82 0.37
CA PHE A 122 3.08 -10.64 -0.36
C PHE A 122 2.01 -9.57 -0.58
N ALA A 123 0.76 -9.85 -0.21
CA ALA A 123 -0.33 -8.88 -0.36
C ALA A 123 -0.05 -7.62 0.46
N GLU A 124 -0.43 -6.47 -0.10
CA GLU A 124 -0.30 -5.16 0.56
C GLU A 124 -1.46 -4.88 1.50
N GLU A 125 -2.52 -5.65 1.41
CA GLU A 125 -3.73 -5.46 2.18
C GLU A 125 -3.80 -6.50 3.31
N VAL A 126 -4.39 -6.10 4.43
CA VAL A 126 -4.71 -7.02 5.52
C VAL A 126 -5.90 -7.91 5.11
N LEU A 127 -6.12 -9.00 5.84
CA LEU A 127 -7.18 -9.97 5.57
C LEU A 127 -7.09 -10.56 4.16
N SER A 128 -5.90 -10.71 3.62
CA SER A 128 -5.66 -11.27 2.27
C SER A 128 -6.13 -12.71 2.12
N THR A 129 -6.23 -13.46 3.23
CA THR A 129 -6.71 -14.85 3.24
C THR A 129 -8.23 -14.98 3.27
N TYR A 130 -8.97 -13.88 3.44
CA TYR A 130 -10.43 -13.90 3.41
C TYR A 130 -10.91 -14.25 2.00
N GLU A 131 -11.94 -15.08 1.89
CA GLU A 131 -12.52 -15.43 0.60
C GLU A 131 -13.45 -14.34 0.11
N TYR A 132 -12.95 -13.49 -0.76
CA TYR A 132 -13.72 -12.42 -1.37
C TYR A 132 -14.53 -12.96 -2.53
N LYS A 133 -15.85 -12.75 -2.50
CA LYS A 133 -16.77 -13.15 -3.56
C LYS A 133 -16.47 -12.41 -4.88
N ARG A 134 -16.06 -11.16 -4.77
CA ARG A 134 -15.70 -10.29 -5.89
C ARG A 134 -14.36 -9.65 -5.61
N LEU A 135 -13.36 -9.98 -6.39
CA LEU A 135 -12.00 -9.48 -6.22
C LEU A 135 -11.48 -8.96 -7.56
N ILE A 136 -10.98 -7.73 -7.56
CA ILE A 136 -10.34 -7.12 -8.73
C ILE A 136 -8.95 -6.67 -8.31
N LYS A 137 -7.96 -7.03 -9.12
CA LYS A 137 -6.56 -6.64 -8.89
C LYS A 137 -6.16 -5.55 -9.89
N ALA A 138 -5.41 -4.57 -9.41
CA ALA A 138 -4.91 -3.46 -10.20
C ALA A 138 -3.42 -3.25 -9.93
N ASP A 139 -2.73 -2.63 -10.86
CA ASP A 139 -1.28 -2.40 -10.76
C ASP A 139 -0.92 -1.02 -10.20
N ASP A 140 -1.82 -0.07 -10.27
CA ASP A 140 -1.53 1.31 -9.87
C ASP A 140 -2.71 1.95 -9.12
N ARG A 141 -2.41 3.03 -8.39
CA ARG A 141 -3.40 3.75 -7.58
C ARG A 141 -4.47 4.45 -8.41
N ALA A 142 -4.12 5.02 -9.53
CA ALA A 142 -5.09 5.75 -10.36
C ALA A 142 -6.18 4.80 -10.87
N THR A 143 -5.78 3.64 -11.38
CA THR A 143 -6.72 2.60 -11.82
C THR A 143 -7.59 2.12 -10.66
N LEU A 144 -6.97 1.86 -9.49
CA LEU A 144 -7.69 1.40 -8.31
C LEU A 144 -8.74 2.43 -7.87
N LEU A 145 -8.40 3.71 -7.82
CA LEU A 145 -9.34 4.78 -7.47
C LEU A 145 -10.48 4.89 -8.47
N ASN A 146 -10.21 4.73 -9.76
CA ASN A 146 -11.25 4.72 -10.80
C ASN A 146 -12.22 3.55 -10.61
N LEU A 147 -11.71 2.38 -10.24
CA LEU A 147 -12.55 1.20 -9.94
C LEU A 147 -13.38 1.42 -8.67
N MET A 148 -12.84 2.10 -7.67
CA MET A 148 -13.58 2.44 -6.46
C MET A 148 -14.82 3.29 -6.79
N VAL A 149 -14.66 4.31 -7.61
CA VAL A 149 -15.75 5.19 -8.01
C VAL A 149 -16.70 4.49 -9.00
N GLY A 150 -16.14 3.83 -10.01
CA GLY A 150 -16.94 3.26 -11.10
C GLY A 150 -17.75 2.02 -10.72
N LEU A 151 -17.29 1.24 -9.75
CA LEU A 151 -17.90 -0.04 -9.36
C LEU A 151 -18.31 -0.11 -7.89
N ASN A 152 -18.23 0.99 -7.16
CA ASN A 152 -18.39 0.98 -5.71
C ASN A 152 -17.45 -0.03 -5.03
N GLY A 153 -16.23 -0.12 -5.52
CA GLY A 153 -15.22 -0.97 -4.94
C GLY A 153 -14.71 -0.44 -3.60
N TYR A 154 -14.07 -1.30 -2.84
CA TYR A 154 -13.44 -0.94 -1.57
C TYR A 154 -12.06 -1.57 -1.47
N THR A 155 -11.23 -1.01 -0.60
CA THR A 155 -9.99 -1.65 -0.20
C THR A 155 -9.82 -1.56 1.31
N LEU A 156 -9.00 -2.43 1.87
CA LEU A 156 -8.68 -2.42 3.30
C LEU A 156 -7.31 -1.77 3.47
N CYS A 157 -7.21 -0.80 4.33
CA CYS A 157 -6.00 0.01 4.47
C CYS A 157 -5.73 0.42 5.92
N SER A 158 -4.65 1.16 6.14
CA SER A 158 -4.25 1.69 7.45
C SER A 158 -5.10 2.87 7.93
N GLY A 159 -5.96 3.41 7.08
CA GLY A 159 -6.73 4.61 7.39
C GLY A 159 -5.95 5.92 7.25
N ILE A 160 -4.68 5.86 6.92
CA ILE A 160 -3.86 7.05 6.71
C ILE A 160 -3.96 7.46 5.25
N ILE A 161 -4.81 8.45 4.97
CA ILE A 161 -5.07 8.94 3.61
C ILE A 161 -4.68 10.41 3.53
N CYS A 162 -3.92 10.76 2.50
CA CYS A 162 -3.52 12.12 2.25
C CYS A 162 -4.45 12.74 1.20
N GLU A 163 -5.44 13.52 1.64
CA GLU A 163 -6.39 14.20 0.75
C GLU A 163 -5.70 15.17 -0.20
N GLU A 164 -4.63 15.82 0.24
CA GLU A 164 -3.86 16.75 -0.59
C GLU A 164 -3.29 16.10 -1.84
N LEU A 165 -3.00 14.79 -1.78
CA LEU A 165 -2.42 14.04 -2.89
C LEU A 165 -3.44 13.18 -3.64
N ASN A 166 -4.50 12.73 -2.96
CA ASN A 166 -5.54 11.88 -3.54
C ASN A 166 -6.80 12.63 -3.98
N GLY A 167 -6.94 13.87 -3.55
CA GLY A 167 -8.21 14.58 -3.63
C GLY A 167 -9.14 14.20 -2.49
N SER A 168 -10.37 14.71 -2.50
CA SER A 168 -11.36 14.52 -1.43
C SER A 168 -12.41 13.43 -1.72
N ASP A 169 -12.19 12.56 -2.69
CA ASP A 169 -13.15 11.53 -3.13
C ASP A 169 -13.19 10.27 -2.27
#